data_1e2991f37f3326160c7ea39f5dca0cbc
#
_entry.id   1e2991f37f3326160c7ea39f5dca0cbc
#
_cell.length_a   1.000
_cell.length_b   1.000
_cell.length_c   1.000
_cell.angle_alpha   90.00
_cell.angle_beta   90.00
_cell.angle_gamma   90.00
#
_symmetry.space_group_name_H-M   'P 1'
#
loop_
_entity.id
_entity.type
_entity.pdbx_description
1 polymer ?
#
loop_
_entity_poly.entity_id
_entity_poly.type
_entity_poly.pdbx_seq_one_letter_code
_entity_poly.pdbx_strand_id
1 'polypeptide(L)'
;AESMYDHPHQWGSKRTGPDLARVGTKYSDAWHVAHLANPRDFVKGSVMPGYAFLLDQRLDTNHLKGALTAMRRVGVPYTDAQIANAETDANRQADIMADHKQDLTESYGDSVQVRDFDGQPTQLTEMDALVAYLQMLGTLVDFDAFDVEENDR
;
A
#
# COMPACT_ATOMS: atom_id res chain seq x y z
N ALA A 1 -1.28 -23.16 -3.46
CA ALA A 1 -2.61 -22.84 -2.94
C ALA A 1 -2.56 -21.46 -2.30
N GLU A 2 -3.52 -20.59 -2.59
CA GLU A 2 -3.52 -19.19 -2.11
C GLU A 2 -3.46 -19.07 -0.58
N SER A 3 -4.08 -20.00 0.13
CA SER A 3 -4.12 -19.99 1.59
C SER A 3 -2.83 -20.48 2.27
N MET A 4 -1.83 -20.89 1.52
CA MET A 4 -0.53 -21.34 2.07
C MET A 4 0.19 -20.23 2.86
N TYR A 5 -0.02 -18.98 2.48
CA TYR A 5 0.61 -17.82 3.12
C TYR A 5 -0.28 -17.12 4.16
N ASP A 6 -1.50 -17.64 4.41
CA ASP A 6 -2.39 -17.07 5.42
C ASP A 6 -1.86 -17.35 6.83
N HIS A 7 -1.74 -16.31 7.65
CA HIS A 7 -1.35 -16.42 9.05
C HIS A 7 -2.39 -15.78 9.97
N PRO A 8 -2.98 -16.52 10.93
CA PRO A 8 -2.86 -17.96 11.10
C PRO A 8 -3.53 -18.74 9.98
N HIS A 9 -2.97 -19.87 9.60
CA HIS A 9 -3.58 -20.75 8.61
C HIS A 9 -4.87 -21.34 9.18
N GLN A 10 -6.00 -20.97 8.59
CA GLN A 10 -7.32 -21.36 9.06
C GLN A 10 -8.08 -22.11 7.97
N TRP A 11 -8.60 -23.27 8.30
CA TRP A 11 -9.52 -24.01 7.45
C TRP A 11 -10.83 -23.22 7.32
N GLY A 12 -11.19 -22.83 6.08
CA GLY A 12 -12.42 -22.09 5.84
C GLY A 12 -12.42 -20.70 6.44
N SER A 13 -11.32 -19.97 6.31
CA SER A 13 -11.23 -18.55 6.74
C SER A 13 -12.45 -17.76 6.25
N LYS A 14 -13.24 -17.26 7.20
CA LYS A 14 -14.36 -16.40 6.89
C LYS A 14 -13.85 -14.97 6.69
N ARG A 15 -14.13 -14.39 5.52
CA ARG A 15 -13.92 -12.99 5.23
C ARG A 15 -15.27 -12.27 5.18
N THR A 16 -15.36 -11.08 5.76
CA THR A 16 -16.58 -10.26 5.69
C THR A 16 -16.75 -9.62 4.31
N GLY A 17 -15.63 -9.33 3.65
CA GLY A 17 -15.55 -8.87 2.26
C GLY A 17 -14.57 -9.71 1.46
N PRO A 18 -14.24 -9.30 0.21
CA PRO A 18 -13.23 -9.97 -0.61
C PRO A 18 -11.86 -9.97 0.05
N ASP A 19 -11.05 -10.97 -0.29
CA ASP A 19 -9.65 -11.01 0.10
C ASP A 19 -8.87 -9.87 -0.56
N LEU A 20 -8.09 -9.15 0.25
CA LEU A 20 -7.30 -8.02 -0.22
C LEU A 20 -5.89 -8.40 -0.66
N ALA A 21 -5.44 -9.63 -0.43
CA ALA A 21 -4.04 -10.06 -0.67
C ALA A 21 -3.54 -9.77 -2.10
N ARG A 22 -4.44 -9.73 -3.08
CA ARG A 22 -4.13 -9.45 -4.50
C ARG A 22 -5.07 -8.41 -5.08
N VAL A 23 -5.39 -7.38 -4.32
CA VAL A 23 -6.27 -6.31 -4.78
C VAL A 23 -5.54 -5.26 -5.62
N GLY A 24 -4.21 -5.18 -5.50
CA GLY A 24 -3.40 -4.23 -6.24
C GLY A 24 -3.61 -4.34 -7.75
N THR A 25 -3.72 -3.20 -8.40
CA THR A 25 -3.99 -3.03 -9.83
C THR A 25 -5.34 -3.56 -10.35
N LYS A 26 -6.17 -4.15 -9.47
CA LYS A 26 -7.48 -4.69 -9.86
C LYS A 26 -8.53 -3.60 -10.09
N TYR A 27 -8.46 -2.53 -9.31
CA TYR A 27 -9.35 -1.38 -9.41
C TYR A 27 -8.52 -0.10 -9.54
N SER A 28 -9.11 0.96 -10.13
CA SER A 28 -8.45 2.27 -10.23
C SER A 28 -8.37 2.95 -8.86
N ASP A 29 -7.44 3.92 -8.72
CA ASP A 29 -7.32 4.73 -7.51
C ASP A 29 -8.63 5.47 -7.22
N ALA A 30 -9.24 6.10 -8.23
CA ALA A 30 -10.52 6.77 -8.10
C ALA A 30 -11.64 5.83 -7.62
N TRP A 31 -11.62 4.55 -8.03
CA TRP A 31 -12.56 3.57 -7.52
C TRP A 31 -12.33 3.30 -6.03
N HIS A 32 -11.07 3.12 -5.62
CA HIS A 32 -10.73 2.90 -4.21
C HIS A 32 -11.17 4.08 -3.35
N VAL A 33 -10.85 5.31 -3.76
CA VAL A 33 -11.24 6.54 -3.07
C VAL A 33 -12.76 6.62 -2.90
N ALA A 34 -13.51 6.48 -3.99
CA ALA A 34 -14.97 6.55 -3.95
C ALA A 34 -15.58 5.42 -3.11
N HIS A 35 -15.06 4.19 -3.23
CA HIS A 35 -15.52 3.04 -2.44
C HIS A 35 -15.23 3.20 -0.95
N LEU A 36 -14.06 3.73 -0.58
CA LEU A 36 -13.71 4.02 0.81
C LEU A 36 -14.55 5.17 1.37
N ALA A 37 -14.78 6.22 0.59
CA ALA A 37 -15.59 7.35 1.01
C ALA A 37 -17.05 6.96 1.27
N ASN A 38 -17.68 6.21 0.35
CA ASN A 38 -19.04 5.71 0.53
C ASN A 38 -19.25 4.32 -0.12
N PRO A 39 -19.04 3.23 0.60
CA PRO A 39 -19.22 1.88 0.06
C PRO A 39 -20.61 1.58 -0.49
N ARG A 40 -21.63 2.27 0.03
CA ARG A 40 -23.03 2.04 -0.37
C ARG A 40 -23.38 2.58 -1.75
N ASP A 41 -22.54 3.46 -2.32
CA ASP A 41 -22.70 3.90 -3.71
C ASP A 41 -22.43 2.76 -4.69
N PHE A 42 -21.60 1.80 -4.31
CA PHE A 42 -21.27 0.62 -5.10
C PHE A 42 -22.14 -0.59 -4.74
N VAL A 43 -22.36 -0.81 -3.45
CA VAL A 43 -23.13 -1.94 -2.92
C VAL A 43 -24.13 -1.43 -1.89
N LYS A 44 -25.40 -1.26 -2.28
CA LYS A 44 -26.46 -0.66 -1.45
C LYS A 44 -26.62 -1.32 -0.08
N GLY A 45 -26.39 -2.63 0.03
CA GLY A 45 -26.47 -3.40 1.28
C GLY A 45 -25.14 -3.52 2.04
N SER A 46 -24.11 -2.73 1.69
CA SER A 46 -22.82 -2.82 2.32
C SER A 46 -22.88 -2.50 3.80
N VAL A 47 -22.26 -3.36 4.62
CA VAL A 47 -22.03 -3.14 6.07
C VAL A 47 -20.71 -2.43 6.33
N MET A 48 -19.89 -2.19 5.31
CA MET A 48 -18.64 -1.46 5.42
C MET A 48 -18.93 -0.01 5.83
N PRO A 49 -18.25 0.54 6.84
CA PRO A 49 -18.34 1.95 7.17
C PRO A 49 -17.76 2.83 6.06
N GLY A 50 -18.20 4.08 5.98
CA GLY A 50 -17.55 5.09 5.13
C GLY A 50 -16.33 5.67 5.84
N TYR A 51 -15.27 5.90 5.08
CA TYR A 51 -13.99 6.46 5.54
C TYR A 51 -13.67 7.78 4.85
N ALA A 52 -14.69 8.57 4.51
CA ALA A 52 -14.52 9.86 3.82
C ALA A 52 -13.59 10.83 4.58
N PHE A 53 -13.53 10.73 5.90
CA PHE A 53 -12.66 11.55 6.73
C PHE A 53 -11.17 11.42 6.42
N LEU A 54 -10.74 10.30 5.82
CA LEU A 54 -9.35 10.08 5.41
C LEU A 54 -8.90 11.05 4.32
N LEU A 55 -9.83 11.61 3.53
CA LEU A 55 -9.55 12.63 2.52
C LEU A 55 -9.15 13.99 3.13
N ASP A 56 -9.64 14.27 4.33
CA ASP A 56 -9.38 15.53 5.04
C ASP A 56 -8.22 15.42 6.05
N GLN A 57 -7.85 14.20 6.41
CA GLN A 57 -6.78 13.94 7.36
C GLN A 57 -5.41 13.92 6.68
N ARG A 58 -4.54 14.84 7.08
CA ARG A 58 -3.16 14.83 6.64
C ARG A 58 -2.41 13.65 7.23
N LEU A 59 -1.65 12.94 6.39
CA LEU A 59 -0.79 11.84 6.84
C LEU A 59 0.30 12.35 7.80
N ASP A 60 0.39 11.75 8.97
CA ASP A 60 1.53 11.98 9.88
C ASP A 60 2.72 11.12 9.45
N THR A 61 3.73 11.75 8.86
CA THR A 61 4.95 11.10 8.38
C THR A 61 6.06 11.00 9.42
N ASN A 62 5.94 11.65 10.57
CA ASN A 62 6.99 11.71 11.59
C ASN A 62 7.40 10.34 12.15
N HIS A 63 6.47 9.38 12.14
CA HIS A 63 6.72 8.03 12.65
C HIS A 63 7.41 7.11 11.64
N LEU A 64 7.49 7.45 10.35
CA LEU A 64 7.96 6.57 9.28
C LEU A 64 9.39 6.09 9.50
N LYS A 65 10.30 6.97 9.90
CA LYS A 65 11.68 6.60 10.22
C LYS A 65 11.76 5.53 11.31
N GLY A 66 10.94 5.66 12.35
CA GLY A 66 10.84 4.68 13.42
C GLY A 66 10.27 3.35 12.93
N ALA A 67 9.23 3.41 12.09
CA ALA A 67 8.58 2.25 11.51
C ALA A 67 9.54 1.45 10.60
N LEU A 68 10.25 2.11 9.68
CA LEU A 68 11.23 1.45 8.82
C LEU A 68 12.39 0.85 9.62
N THR A 69 12.83 1.55 10.69
CA THR A 69 13.85 1.01 11.61
C THR A 69 13.36 -0.27 12.31
N ALA A 70 12.12 -0.29 12.75
CA ALA A 70 11.52 -1.48 13.38
C ALA A 70 11.38 -2.63 12.38
N MET A 71 10.93 -2.36 11.17
CA MET A 71 10.83 -3.35 10.09
C MET A 71 12.20 -3.94 9.73
N ARG A 72 13.26 -3.12 9.66
CA ARG A 72 14.63 -3.61 9.46
C ARG A 72 15.08 -4.58 10.55
N ARG A 73 14.69 -4.34 11.80
CA ARG A 73 15.04 -5.25 12.92
C ARG A 73 14.40 -6.64 12.80
N VAL A 74 13.27 -6.74 12.12
CA VAL A 74 12.59 -8.02 11.85
C VAL A 74 12.93 -8.61 10.47
N GLY A 75 13.97 -8.07 9.81
CA GLY A 75 14.54 -8.66 8.60
C GLY A 75 14.20 -8.00 7.28
N VAL A 76 13.39 -6.94 7.26
CA VAL A 76 13.14 -6.20 6.02
C VAL A 76 14.41 -5.42 5.63
N PRO A 77 14.91 -5.53 4.38
CA PRO A 77 16.24 -5.03 4.00
C PRO A 77 16.25 -3.52 3.69
N TYR A 78 15.73 -2.69 4.59
CA TYR A 78 15.83 -1.24 4.45
C TYR A 78 17.26 -0.74 4.66
N THR A 79 17.73 0.10 3.77
CA THR A 79 19.04 0.77 3.87
C THR A 79 18.99 1.96 4.83
N ASP A 80 20.18 2.43 5.27
CA ASP A 80 20.26 3.64 6.11
C ASP A 80 19.73 4.88 5.36
N ALA A 81 19.94 4.98 4.05
CA ALA A 81 19.46 6.07 3.22
C ALA A 81 17.92 6.09 3.15
N GLN A 82 17.29 4.93 2.91
CA GLN A 82 15.81 4.81 2.89
C GLN A 82 15.21 5.21 4.24
N ILE A 83 15.81 4.76 5.36
CA ILE A 83 15.34 5.13 6.70
C ILE A 83 15.53 6.63 6.96
N ALA A 84 16.65 7.21 6.54
CA ALA A 84 16.92 8.63 6.75
C ALA A 84 15.95 9.52 5.95
N ASN A 85 15.59 9.11 4.73
CA ASN A 85 14.76 9.87 3.80
C ASN A 85 13.27 9.52 3.85
N ALA A 86 12.84 8.59 4.71
CA ALA A 86 11.49 8.02 4.72
C ALA A 86 10.36 9.05 4.63
N GLU A 87 10.45 10.15 5.36
CA GLU A 87 9.44 11.23 5.32
C GLU A 87 9.47 11.99 3.99
N THR A 88 10.66 12.32 3.51
CA THR A 88 10.84 13.02 2.23
C THR A 88 10.34 12.16 1.07
N ASP A 89 10.66 10.87 1.08
CA ASP A 89 10.31 9.94 0.02
C ASP A 89 8.79 9.66 0.00
N ALA A 90 8.14 9.61 1.17
CA ALA A 90 6.67 9.52 1.23
C ALA A 90 5.98 10.74 0.60
N ASN A 91 6.48 11.94 0.87
CA ASN A 91 5.95 13.15 0.24
C ASN A 91 6.20 13.18 -1.28
N ARG A 92 7.39 12.75 -1.72
CA ARG A 92 7.75 12.66 -3.15
C ARG A 92 6.92 11.63 -3.90
N GLN A 93 6.50 10.55 -3.25
CA GLN A 93 5.70 9.50 -3.87
C GLN A 93 4.32 10.00 -4.32
N ALA A 94 3.72 10.93 -3.57
CA ALA A 94 2.43 11.54 -3.90
C ALA A 94 2.55 12.86 -4.69
N ASP A 95 3.77 13.39 -4.87
CA ASP A 95 3.99 14.65 -5.59
C ASP A 95 4.10 14.41 -7.10
N ILE A 96 3.05 14.82 -7.83
CA ILE A 96 3.02 14.75 -9.31
C ILE A 96 3.67 15.94 -10.00
N MET A 97 3.99 17.01 -9.26
CA MET A 97 4.51 18.26 -9.84
C MET A 97 6.00 18.18 -10.17
N ALA A 98 6.71 17.26 -9.56
CA ALA A 98 8.13 17.02 -9.79
C ALA A 98 8.39 15.58 -10.22
N ASP A 99 9.38 15.41 -11.10
CA ASP A 99 9.76 14.06 -11.57
C ASP A 99 10.64 13.35 -10.53
N HIS A 100 10.00 12.76 -9.53
CA HIS A 100 10.66 11.97 -8.49
C HIS A 100 10.68 10.48 -8.79
N LYS A 101 10.07 10.06 -9.90
CA LYS A 101 9.89 8.64 -10.20
C LYS A 101 11.22 7.91 -10.33
N GLN A 102 12.21 8.52 -11.00
CA GLN A 102 13.52 7.88 -11.19
C GLN A 102 14.22 7.66 -9.85
N ASP A 103 14.33 8.69 -9.01
CA ASP A 103 14.99 8.61 -7.70
C ASP A 103 14.35 7.57 -6.79
N LEU A 104 13.01 7.51 -6.78
CA LEU A 104 12.27 6.55 -5.98
C LEU A 104 12.40 5.13 -6.53
N THR A 105 12.41 4.96 -7.86
CA THR A 105 12.64 3.65 -8.48
C THR A 105 14.05 3.13 -8.18
N GLU A 106 15.07 3.99 -8.24
CA GLU A 106 16.43 3.62 -7.85
C GLU A 106 16.54 3.21 -6.37
N SER A 107 15.75 3.83 -5.50
CA SER A 107 15.77 3.56 -4.06
C SER A 107 14.94 2.35 -3.64
N TYR A 108 13.78 2.13 -4.25
CA TYR A 108 12.77 1.15 -3.80
C TYR A 108 12.41 0.08 -4.85
N GLY A 109 13.01 0.17 -6.04
CA GLY A 109 12.77 -0.79 -7.14
C GLY A 109 11.63 -0.38 -8.08
N ASP A 110 11.50 -1.11 -9.18
CA ASP A 110 10.59 -0.80 -10.30
C ASP A 110 9.10 -0.90 -9.93
N SER A 111 8.78 -1.59 -8.83
CA SER A 111 7.40 -1.73 -8.36
C SER A 111 6.85 -0.49 -7.66
N VAL A 112 7.70 0.50 -7.35
CA VAL A 112 7.25 1.74 -6.69
C VAL A 112 6.32 2.53 -7.61
N GLN A 113 5.17 2.90 -7.08
CA GLN A 113 4.19 3.71 -7.80
C GLN A 113 4.26 5.15 -7.27
N VAL A 114 4.47 6.09 -8.19
CA VAL A 114 4.61 7.52 -7.88
C VAL A 114 3.51 8.27 -8.59
N ARG A 115 2.52 8.72 -7.85
CA ARG A 115 1.37 9.50 -8.32
C ARG A 115 0.55 10.05 -7.17
N ASP A 116 -0.31 10.99 -7.48
CA ASP A 116 -1.43 11.38 -6.62
C ASP A 116 -2.47 10.24 -6.62
N PHE A 117 -2.72 9.64 -5.47
CA PHE A 117 -3.60 8.49 -5.34
C PHE A 117 -5.04 8.89 -5.02
N ASP A 118 -5.26 10.03 -4.39
CA ASP A 118 -6.60 10.47 -3.96
C ASP A 118 -7.21 11.60 -4.81
N GLY A 119 -6.43 12.19 -5.71
CA GLY A 119 -6.83 13.30 -6.57
C GLY A 119 -6.68 14.67 -5.90
N GLN A 120 -5.92 14.80 -4.81
CA GLN A 120 -5.67 16.04 -4.07
C GLN A 120 -4.18 16.39 -4.00
N PRO A 121 -3.55 16.86 -5.08
CA PRO A 121 -2.09 16.99 -5.19
C PRO A 121 -1.45 18.02 -4.23
N THR A 122 -2.25 18.76 -3.47
CA THR A 122 -1.77 19.80 -2.56
C THR A 122 -1.45 19.32 -1.15
N GLN A 123 -1.88 18.11 -0.81
CA GLN A 123 -1.75 17.56 0.54
C GLN A 123 -1.59 16.05 0.48
N LEU A 124 -0.60 15.51 1.17
CA LEU A 124 -0.49 14.07 1.41
C LEU A 124 -1.48 13.66 2.51
N THR A 125 -2.46 12.85 2.15
CA THR A 125 -3.56 12.45 3.03
C THR A 125 -3.42 11.01 3.53
N GLU A 126 -4.19 10.64 4.54
CA GLU A 126 -4.32 9.24 4.96
C GLU A 126 -4.99 8.38 3.88
N MET A 127 -5.84 8.99 3.03
CA MET A 127 -6.44 8.32 1.87
C MET A 127 -5.38 7.94 0.85
N ASP A 128 -4.45 8.84 0.51
CA ASP A 128 -3.31 8.54 -0.37
C ASP A 128 -2.55 7.31 0.12
N ALA A 129 -2.17 7.30 1.40
CA ALA A 129 -1.40 6.22 1.98
C ALA A 129 -2.17 4.88 1.93
N LEU A 130 -3.48 4.90 2.21
CA LEU A 130 -4.30 3.70 2.17
C LEU A 130 -4.47 3.19 0.73
N VAL A 131 -4.74 4.06 -0.23
CA VAL A 131 -4.89 3.66 -1.64
C VAL A 131 -3.56 3.16 -2.20
N ALA A 132 -2.44 3.83 -1.92
CA ALA A 132 -1.10 3.38 -2.29
C ALA A 132 -0.82 1.96 -1.75
N TYR A 133 -1.16 1.71 -0.48
CA TYR A 133 -1.02 0.40 0.14
C TYR A 133 -1.89 -0.66 -0.56
N LEU A 134 -3.16 -0.37 -0.83
CA LEU A 134 -4.05 -1.31 -1.52
C LEU A 134 -3.56 -1.64 -2.93
N GLN A 135 -3.02 -0.66 -3.64
CA GLN A 135 -2.47 -0.86 -4.99
C GLN A 135 -1.17 -1.68 -5.01
N MET A 136 -0.46 -1.73 -3.89
CA MET A 136 0.76 -2.53 -3.75
C MET A 136 0.46 -4.01 -3.48
N LEU A 137 -0.69 -4.33 -2.88
CA LEU A 137 -0.99 -5.69 -2.44
C LEU A 137 -1.01 -6.69 -3.60
N GLY A 138 -0.17 -7.71 -3.49
CA GLY A 138 -0.02 -8.78 -4.48
C GLY A 138 0.88 -8.43 -5.67
N THR A 139 1.56 -7.26 -5.65
CA THR A 139 2.45 -6.84 -6.75
C THR A 139 3.95 -7.00 -6.42
N LEU A 140 4.29 -7.28 -5.17
CA LEU A 140 5.69 -7.34 -4.70
C LEU A 140 6.37 -8.69 -4.92
N VAL A 141 5.61 -9.74 -5.22
CA VAL A 141 6.13 -11.10 -5.44
C VAL A 141 5.68 -11.58 -6.80
N ASP A 142 6.64 -11.96 -7.63
CA ASP A 142 6.37 -12.70 -8.85
C ASP A 142 6.22 -14.19 -8.49
N PHE A 143 4.98 -14.65 -8.40
CA PHE A 143 4.67 -16.03 -8.06
C PHE A 143 5.00 -17.03 -9.17
N ASP A 144 5.17 -16.57 -10.41
CA ASP A 144 5.58 -17.42 -11.54
C ASP A 144 7.08 -17.70 -11.50
N ALA A 145 7.85 -16.76 -10.91
CA ALA A 145 9.29 -16.92 -10.69
C ALA A 145 9.63 -17.55 -9.32
N PHE A 146 8.62 -17.87 -8.48
CA PHE A 146 8.84 -18.41 -7.14
C PHE A 146 9.29 -19.86 -7.20
N ASP A 147 10.54 -20.13 -6.80
CA ASP A 147 11.08 -21.47 -6.61
C ASP A 147 10.99 -21.87 -5.13
N VAL A 148 10.24 -22.96 -4.87
CA VAL A 148 10.04 -23.49 -3.52
C VAL A 148 11.36 -24.01 -2.91
N GLU A 149 12.27 -24.53 -3.75
CA GLU A 149 13.54 -25.13 -3.28
C GLU A 149 14.58 -24.07 -2.85
N GLU A 150 14.53 -22.86 -3.39
CA GLU A 150 15.41 -21.75 -2.98
C GLU A 150 15.00 -21.09 -1.65
N ASN A 151 13.74 -21.26 -1.23
CA ASN A 151 13.18 -20.60 -0.03
C ASN A 151 13.06 -21.52 1.20
N ASP A 152 13.56 -22.72 1.14
CA ASP A 152 13.60 -23.66 2.28
C ASP A 152 14.79 -23.34 3.20
N ARG A 153 14.74 -22.15 3.87
CA ARG A 153 15.70 -21.69 4.86
C ARG A 153 15.06 -21.48 6.22
#